data_d3782d9002a74f5c92eceb357acbe010
#
_entry.id   d3782d9002a74f5c92eceb357acbe010
#
_cell.length_a   1.000
_cell.length_b   1.000
_cell.length_c   1.000
_cell.angle_alpha   90.00
_cell.angle_beta   90.00
_cell.angle_gamma   90.00
#
_symmetry.space_group_name_H-M   'P 1'
#
loop_
_entity.id
_entity.type
_entity.pdbx_description
1 polymer ?
#
loop_
_entity_poly.entity_id
_entity_poly.type
_entity_poly.pdbx_seq_one_letter_code
_entity_poly.pdbx_strand_id
1 'polypeptide(L)'
;MAESISMKKLVTRLLLVVVAMFVFGFALVPIYDVMCQAFGINGKTAGQYEGSQTVDTSRQVRVQFLSTNSADMSWDFYPKSDELTANPGAVNEMIFIAHNPTDRPMSAQAVPSIAPSSAAAYFHKTECFCFTQQVLQPGQRIEMPV
;
A
#
# COMPACT_ATOMS: atom_id res chain seq x y z
N MET A 1 24.08 29.56 43.60
CA MET A 1 25.33 29.63 42.83
C MET A 1 25.02 29.23 41.38
N ALA A 2 24.94 30.18 40.47
CA ALA A 2 24.76 29.87 39.05
C ALA A 2 26.14 29.56 38.47
N GLU A 3 26.39 28.29 38.15
CA GLU A 3 27.58 27.90 37.40
C GLU A 3 27.57 28.56 36.04
N SER A 4 28.58 29.41 35.80
CA SER A 4 28.76 30.04 34.49
C SER A 4 29.14 28.97 33.45
N ILE A 5 28.15 28.43 32.76
CA ILE A 5 28.36 27.49 31.66
C ILE A 5 29.15 28.25 30.58
N SER A 6 30.35 27.80 30.28
CA SER A 6 31.16 28.36 29.19
C SER A 6 30.34 28.40 27.90
N MET A 7 30.27 29.55 27.24
CA MET A 7 29.54 29.73 25.96
C MET A 7 29.84 28.61 24.94
N LYS A 8 31.09 28.16 24.89
CA LYS A 8 31.48 27.02 24.03
C LYS A 8 30.75 25.74 24.39
N LYS A 9 30.63 25.41 25.69
CA LYS A 9 29.89 24.20 26.12
C LYS A 9 28.38 24.31 25.82
N LEU A 10 27.81 25.50 25.97
CA LEU A 10 26.41 25.75 25.67
C LEU A 10 26.13 25.54 24.16
N VAL A 11 26.93 26.17 23.29
CA VAL A 11 26.79 26.04 21.83
C VAL A 11 26.97 24.59 21.38
N THR A 12 28.00 23.88 21.93
CA THR A 12 28.19 22.46 21.60
C THR A 12 26.99 21.60 22.01
N ARG A 13 26.40 21.83 23.18
CA ARG A 13 25.20 21.09 23.60
C ARG A 13 24.01 21.37 22.70
N LEU A 14 23.78 22.61 22.31
CA LEU A 14 22.72 22.99 21.41
C LEU A 14 22.89 22.32 20.01
N LEU A 15 24.12 22.33 19.47
CA LEU A 15 24.43 21.65 18.23
C LEU A 15 24.16 20.13 18.31
N LEU A 16 24.59 19.49 19.41
CA LEU A 16 24.33 18.07 19.64
C LEU A 16 22.84 17.75 19.70
N VAL A 17 22.04 18.59 20.37
CA VAL A 17 20.58 18.42 20.43
C VAL A 17 19.96 18.52 19.02
N VAL A 18 20.37 19.52 18.24
CA VAL A 18 19.87 19.69 16.87
C VAL A 18 20.21 18.46 16.02
N VAL A 19 21.46 18.00 16.05
CA VAL A 19 21.88 16.79 15.30
C VAL A 19 21.09 15.56 15.77
N ALA A 20 20.91 15.40 17.08
CA ALA A 20 20.15 14.27 17.64
C ALA A 20 18.68 14.29 17.18
N MET A 21 18.03 15.46 17.09
CA MET A 21 16.68 15.59 16.57
C MET A 21 16.58 15.21 15.09
N PHE A 22 17.57 15.62 14.28
CA PHE A 22 17.61 15.21 12.88
C PHE A 22 17.77 13.70 12.74
N VAL A 23 18.72 13.09 13.43
CA VAL A 23 18.94 11.64 13.43
C VAL A 23 17.68 10.89 13.86
N PHE A 24 17.01 11.37 14.91
CA PHE A 24 15.75 10.79 15.38
C PHE A 24 14.65 10.88 14.32
N GLY A 25 14.47 12.03 13.66
CA GLY A 25 13.49 12.19 12.59
C GLY A 25 13.73 11.23 11.42
N PHE A 26 14.98 11.11 10.99
CA PHE A 26 15.33 10.14 9.92
C PHE A 26 15.18 8.68 10.34
N ALA A 27 15.43 8.36 11.61
CA ALA A 27 15.27 6.99 12.13
C ALA A 27 13.80 6.56 12.27
N LEU A 28 12.88 7.51 12.47
CA LEU A 28 11.46 7.21 12.60
C LEU A 28 10.86 6.59 11.34
N VAL A 29 11.30 7.02 10.15
CA VAL A 29 10.76 6.52 8.88
C VAL A 29 10.98 5.02 8.72
N PRO A 30 12.22 4.47 8.77
CA PRO A 30 12.42 3.04 8.64
C PRO A 30 11.81 2.24 9.80
N ILE A 31 11.78 2.78 11.02
CA ILE A 31 11.13 2.14 12.17
C ILE A 31 9.62 1.98 11.90
N TYR A 32 8.98 3.03 11.41
CA TYR A 32 7.56 2.98 11.05
C TYR A 32 7.29 1.93 9.97
N ASP A 33 8.10 1.86 8.91
CA ASP A 33 7.95 0.88 7.85
C ASP A 33 8.08 -0.56 8.37
N VAL A 34 9.09 -0.83 9.20
CA VAL A 34 9.28 -2.15 9.83
C VAL A 34 8.09 -2.51 10.73
N MET A 35 7.59 -1.57 11.52
CA MET A 35 6.41 -1.79 12.36
C MET A 35 5.16 -2.07 11.52
N CYS A 36 4.92 -1.31 10.45
CA CYS A 36 3.78 -1.54 9.57
C CYS A 36 3.83 -2.92 8.90
N GLN A 37 5.03 -3.38 8.51
CA GLN A 37 5.22 -4.71 7.94
C GLN A 37 5.02 -5.82 8.97
N ALA A 38 5.56 -5.65 10.18
CA ALA A 38 5.50 -6.67 11.24
C ALA A 38 4.09 -6.85 11.82
N PHE A 39 3.33 -5.76 11.95
CA PHE A 39 2.00 -5.79 12.55
C PHE A 39 0.85 -5.74 11.54
N GLY A 40 1.13 -5.68 10.24
CA GLY A 40 0.10 -5.58 9.19
C GLY A 40 -0.81 -4.35 9.34
N ILE A 41 -0.33 -3.29 9.98
CA ILE A 41 -1.08 -2.06 10.21
C ILE A 41 -1.33 -1.39 8.86
N ASN A 42 -2.52 -0.89 8.61
CA ASN A 42 -2.97 -0.26 7.37
C ASN A 42 -3.42 -1.20 6.23
N GLY A 43 -3.56 -2.51 6.45
CA GLY A 43 -4.03 -3.43 5.41
C GLY A 43 -3.12 -3.52 4.18
N LYS A 44 -1.89 -3.00 4.24
CA LYS A 44 -0.91 -3.15 3.16
C LYS A 44 -0.49 -4.61 3.07
N THR A 45 -0.62 -5.18 1.89
CA THR A 45 -0.18 -6.56 1.61
C THR A 45 1.32 -6.59 1.32
N ALA A 46 1.96 -7.71 1.66
CA ALA A 46 3.34 -7.99 1.24
C ALA A 46 3.48 -7.93 -0.29
N GLY A 47 4.71 -7.88 -0.79
CA GLY A 47 5.00 -7.92 -2.23
C GLY A 47 4.54 -9.21 -2.90
N GLN A 48 5.05 -9.49 -4.08
CA GLN A 48 4.71 -10.69 -4.85
C GLN A 48 5.03 -11.98 -4.07
N TYR A 49 4.10 -12.94 -4.08
CA TYR A 49 4.22 -14.21 -3.39
C TYR A 49 4.59 -15.32 -4.39
N GLU A 50 5.63 -16.07 -4.08
CA GLU A 50 6.15 -17.17 -4.93
C GLU A 50 5.93 -18.55 -4.32
N GLY A 51 5.23 -18.67 -3.20
CA GLY A 51 4.99 -19.94 -2.53
C GLY A 51 3.81 -20.73 -3.10
N SER A 52 3.88 -22.06 -3.04
CA SER A 52 2.73 -22.93 -3.28
C SER A 52 2.02 -23.24 -1.97
N GLN A 53 0.70 -23.16 -1.96
CA GLN A 53 -0.11 -23.52 -0.81
C GLN A 53 -1.02 -24.71 -1.12
N THR A 54 -1.30 -25.50 -0.10
CA THR A 54 -2.30 -26.55 -0.19
C THR A 54 -3.68 -25.90 -0.16
N VAL A 55 -4.51 -26.19 -1.17
CA VAL A 55 -5.88 -25.64 -1.26
C VAL A 55 -6.77 -26.32 -0.24
N ASP A 56 -7.40 -25.55 0.62
CA ASP A 56 -8.40 -26.03 1.56
C ASP A 56 -9.81 -25.95 0.93
N THR A 57 -10.30 -27.06 0.43
CA THR A 57 -11.62 -27.16 -0.19
C THR A 57 -12.77 -27.27 0.80
N SER A 58 -12.47 -27.44 2.11
CA SER A 58 -13.49 -27.56 3.17
C SER A 58 -14.09 -26.23 3.57
N ARG A 59 -13.45 -25.10 3.23
CA ARG A 59 -13.86 -23.76 3.58
C ARG A 59 -13.95 -22.87 2.34
N GLN A 60 -14.85 -21.92 2.42
CA GLN A 60 -14.97 -20.86 1.42
C GLN A 60 -14.93 -19.49 2.12
N VAL A 61 -14.21 -18.57 1.51
CA VAL A 61 -14.11 -17.18 1.95
C VAL A 61 -14.70 -16.30 0.85
N ARG A 62 -15.60 -15.41 1.26
CA ARG A 62 -16.16 -14.39 0.36
C ARG A 62 -15.30 -13.14 0.46
N VAL A 63 -14.79 -12.70 -0.67
CA VAL A 63 -13.99 -11.47 -0.80
C VAL A 63 -14.83 -10.46 -1.56
N GLN A 64 -15.01 -9.28 -0.98
CA GLN A 64 -15.68 -8.16 -1.63
C GLN A 64 -14.65 -7.16 -2.14
N PHE A 65 -14.88 -6.64 -3.33
CA PHE A 65 -14.02 -5.68 -3.99
C PHE A 65 -14.69 -4.31 -4.04
N LEU A 66 -13.95 -3.31 -3.56
CA LEU A 66 -14.37 -1.91 -3.58
C LEU A 66 -13.27 -1.08 -4.23
N SER A 67 -13.65 -0.11 -5.02
CA SER A 67 -12.72 0.87 -5.56
C SER A 67 -13.16 2.27 -5.19
N THR A 68 -12.20 3.11 -4.85
CA THR A 68 -12.40 4.52 -4.58
C THR A 68 -11.33 5.32 -5.28
N ASN A 69 -11.73 6.39 -5.94
CA ASN A 69 -10.81 7.32 -6.57
C ASN A 69 -10.48 8.48 -5.63
N SER A 70 -9.28 9.04 -5.77
CA SER A 70 -8.98 10.36 -5.19
C SER A 70 -9.89 11.43 -5.79
N ALA A 71 -10.12 12.52 -5.05
CA ALA A 71 -10.99 13.61 -5.51
C ALA A 71 -10.59 14.23 -6.87
N ASP A 72 -9.28 14.19 -7.18
CA ASP A 72 -8.74 14.75 -8.43
C ASP A 72 -8.59 13.70 -9.55
N MET A 73 -9.00 12.45 -9.30
CA MET A 73 -8.90 11.36 -10.27
C MET A 73 -10.19 11.24 -11.06
N SER A 74 -10.12 11.51 -12.35
CA SER A 74 -11.27 11.49 -13.27
C SER A 74 -11.46 10.15 -13.98
N TRP A 75 -10.70 9.11 -13.66
CA TRP A 75 -10.88 7.80 -14.28
C TRP A 75 -12.14 7.11 -13.75
N ASP A 76 -12.79 6.33 -14.62
CA ASP A 76 -13.71 5.30 -14.16
C ASP A 76 -12.89 4.06 -13.78
N PHE A 77 -12.87 3.72 -12.50
CA PHE A 77 -12.13 2.57 -11.98
C PHE A 77 -13.03 1.72 -11.11
N TYR A 78 -13.27 0.49 -11.53
CA TYR A 78 -14.19 -0.42 -10.83
C TYR A 78 -13.84 -1.90 -11.07
N PRO A 79 -14.17 -2.80 -10.13
CA PRO A 79 -14.02 -4.23 -10.30
C PRO A 79 -15.06 -4.76 -11.31
N LYS A 80 -14.71 -5.77 -12.08
CA LYS A 80 -15.62 -6.44 -13.01
C LYS A 80 -16.72 -7.23 -12.29
N SER A 81 -16.45 -7.66 -11.04
CA SER A 81 -17.40 -8.28 -10.11
C SER A 81 -17.18 -7.73 -8.73
N ASP A 82 -18.25 -7.45 -8.00
CA ASP A 82 -18.17 -6.88 -6.66
C ASP A 82 -17.73 -7.90 -5.61
N GLU A 83 -17.85 -9.20 -5.90
CA GLU A 83 -17.45 -10.25 -4.98
C GLU A 83 -16.92 -11.50 -5.69
N LEU A 84 -16.09 -12.23 -4.97
CA LEU A 84 -15.53 -13.51 -5.37
C LEU A 84 -15.58 -14.47 -4.18
N THR A 85 -16.00 -15.71 -4.42
CA THR A 85 -15.89 -16.79 -3.45
C THR A 85 -14.66 -17.63 -3.76
N ALA A 86 -13.74 -17.70 -2.82
CA ALA A 86 -12.46 -18.39 -2.97
C ALA A 86 -12.24 -19.42 -1.88
N ASN A 87 -11.52 -20.49 -2.20
CA ASN A 87 -11.01 -21.44 -1.22
C ASN A 87 -9.62 -20.96 -0.73
N PRO A 88 -9.32 -21.05 0.58
CA PRO A 88 -7.99 -20.71 1.08
C PRO A 88 -6.89 -21.53 0.39
N GLY A 89 -5.83 -20.87 -0.04
CA GLY A 89 -4.73 -21.47 -0.79
C GLY A 89 -4.95 -21.61 -2.29
N ALA A 90 -6.17 -21.33 -2.81
CA ALA A 90 -6.42 -21.30 -4.24
C ALA A 90 -5.97 -19.97 -4.84
N VAL A 91 -5.40 -20.01 -6.04
CA VAL A 91 -5.14 -18.82 -6.83
C VAL A 91 -6.43 -18.41 -7.53
N ASN A 92 -6.82 -17.18 -7.36
CA ASN A 92 -8.00 -16.60 -8.00
C ASN A 92 -7.57 -15.30 -8.68
N GLU A 93 -8.25 -14.96 -9.76
CA GLU A 93 -8.00 -13.75 -10.53
C GLU A 93 -9.23 -12.86 -10.49
N MET A 94 -9.02 -11.58 -10.26
CA MET A 94 -10.04 -10.54 -10.36
C MET A 94 -9.60 -9.49 -11.36
N ILE A 95 -10.51 -9.08 -12.22
CA ILE A 95 -10.26 -8.06 -13.24
C ILE A 95 -10.86 -6.73 -12.77
N PHE A 96 -10.04 -5.70 -12.76
CA PHE A 96 -10.47 -4.31 -12.62
C PHE A 96 -10.48 -3.63 -13.99
N ILE A 97 -11.43 -2.74 -14.18
CA ILE A 97 -11.56 -1.95 -15.39
C ILE A 97 -11.14 -0.53 -15.06
N ALA A 98 -10.21 0.00 -15.85
CA ALA A 98 -9.83 1.40 -15.81
C ALA A 98 -10.12 2.05 -17.16
N HIS A 99 -10.78 3.20 -17.14
CA HIS A 99 -11.13 4.00 -18.30
C HIS A 99 -10.79 5.46 -18.03
N ASN A 100 -10.10 6.09 -18.97
CA ASN A 100 -9.82 7.52 -18.94
C ASN A 100 -10.85 8.26 -19.82
N PRO A 101 -11.91 8.84 -19.26
CA PRO A 101 -12.92 9.56 -20.03
C PRO A 101 -12.49 10.96 -20.48
N THR A 102 -11.31 11.41 -20.07
CA THR A 102 -10.82 12.76 -20.36
C THR A 102 -10.16 12.86 -21.72
N ASP A 103 -9.92 14.09 -22.17
CA ASP A 103 -9.29 14.44 -23.44
C ASP A 103 -7.75 14.52 -23.36
N ARG A 104 -7.17 14.18 -22.21
CA ARG A 104 -5.72 14.23 -21.94
C ARG A 104 -5.19 12.91 -21.38
N PRO A 105 -3.92 12.56 -21.65
CA PRO A 105 -3.31 11.40 -21.02
C PRO A 105 -3.19 11.65 -19.51
N MET A 106 -3.52 10.63 -18.73
CA MET A 106 -3.43 10.67 -17.27
C MET A 106 -2.70 9.44 -16.77
N SER A 107 -1.93 9.61 -15.70
CA SER A 107 -1.24 8.52 -15.03
C SER A 107 -1.80 8.31 -13.63
N ALA A 108 -1.96 7.04 -13.25
CA ALA A 108 -2.42 6.65 -11.93
C ALA A 108 -1.75 5.36 -11.46
N GLN A 109 -1.81 5.15 -10.16
CA GLN A 109 -1.40 3.92 -9.52
C GLN A 109 -2.49 3.48 -8.56
N ALA A 110 -2.89 2.22 -8.64
CA ALA A 110 -3.80 1.63 -7.67
C ALA A 110 -3.04 1.20 -6.41
N VAL A 111 -3.62 1.48 -5.26
CA VAL A 111 -3.07 1.05 -3.96
C VAL A 111 -4.09 0.10 -3.33
N PRO A 112 -3.79 -1.22 -3.28
CA PRO A 112 -4.68 -2.17 -2.65
C PRO A 112 -4.61 -2.05 -1.12
N SER A 113 -5.77 -2.17 -0.49
CA SER A 113 -5.91 -2.23 0.97
C SER A 113 -6.86 -3.35 1.34
N ILE A 114 -6.57 -4.06 2.42
CA ILE A 114 -7.37 -5.18 2.91
C ILE A 114 -8.06 -4.78 4.21
N ALA A 115 -9.35 -5.07 4.27
CA ALA A 115 -10.15 -4.90 5.48
C ALA A 115 -10.82 -6.23 5.86
N PRO A 116 -10.77 -6.66 7.13
CA PRO A 116 -10.03 -6.05 8.24
C PRO A 116 -8.52 -6.21 8.08
N SER A 117 -7.73 -5.33 8.68
CA SER A 117 -6.25 -5.33 8.56
C SER A 117 -5.61 -6.66 8.99
N SER A 118 -6.22 -7.40 9.93
CA SER A 118 -5.79 -8.73 10.35
C SER A 118 -5.81 -9.76 9.21
N ALA A 119 -6.65 -9.58 8.19
CA ALA A 119 -6.71 -10.45 7.02
C ALA A 119 -5.54 -10.25 6.06
N ALA A 120 -4.85 -9.10 6.13
CA ALA A 120 -3.73 -8.80 5.24
C ALA A 120 -2.57 -9.80 5.36
N ALA A 121 -2.37 -10.41 6.55
CA ALA A 121 -1.36 -11.44 6.77
C ALA A 121 -1.63 -12.75 6.01
N TYR A 122 -2.87 -12.99 5.64
CA TYR A 122 -3.33 -14.20 4.92
C TYR A 122 -3.59 -13.95 3.43
N PHE A 123 -3.48 -12.71 3.01
CA PHE A 123 -3.70 -12.33 1.62
C PHE A 123 -2.36 -12.18 0.89
N HIS A 124 -2.12 -13.07 -0.05
CA HIS A 124 -0.91 -13.08 -0.86
C HIS A 124 -1.25 -12.72 -2.30
N LYS A 125 -0.44 -11.87 -2.89
CA LYS A 125 -0.53 -11.47 -4.31
C LYS A 125 0.58 -12.15 -5.09
N THR A 126 0.22 -12.85 -6.14
CA THR A 126 1.18 -13.44 -7.07
C THR A 126 1.55 -12.45 -8.17
N GLU A 127 0.54 -11.77 -8.72
CA GLU A 127 0.70 -10.74 -9.74
C GLU A 127 -0.33 -9.63 -9.53
N CYS A 128 0.03 -8.39 -9.81
CA CYS A 128 -0.87 -7.26 -9.68
C CYS A 128 -0.39 -6.07 -10.52
N PHE A 129 -1.26 -5.52 -11.32
CA PHE A 129 -1.02 -4.26 -12.03
C PHE A 129 -0.72 -3.08 -11.07
N CYS A 130 -1.12 -3.19 -9.80
CA CYS A 130 -0.90 -2.16 -8.77
C CYS A 130 0.57 -1.93 -8.42
N PHE A 131 1.49 -2.80 -8.87
CA PHE A 131 2.93 -2.60 -8.64
C PHE A 131 3.52 -1.49 -9.50
N THR A 132 2.89 -1.14 -10.61
CA THR A 132 3.39 -0.14 -11.55
C THR A 132 2.37 0.98 -11.77
N GLN A 133 2.90 2.16 -12.10
CA GLN A 133 2.08 3.28 -12.53
C GLN A 133 1.55 3.02 -13.96
N GLN A 134 0.27 3.24 -14.15
CA GLN A 134 -0.40 3.09 -15.45
C GLN A 134 -0.66 4.45 -16.09
N VAL A 135 -0.40 4.55 -17.38
CA VAL A 135 -0.71 5.76 -18.17
C VAL A 135 -1.77 5.41 -19.19
N LEU A 136 -2.94 6.03 -19.10
CA LEU A 136 -4.01 5.87 -20.06
C LEU A 136 -4.13 7.09 -20.97
N GLN A 137 -4.21 6.82 -22.27
CA GLN A 137 -4.48 7.84 -23.29
C GLN A 137 -5.94 8.31 -23.20
N PRO A 138 -6.29 9.46 -23.81
CA PRO A 138 -7.67 9.92 -23.90
C PRO A 138 -8.63 8.84 -24.43
N GLY A 139 -9.72 8.56 -23.71
CA GLY A 139 -10.71 7.56 -24.07
C GLY A 139 -10.23 6.10 -23.95
N GLN A 140 -9.00 5.85 -23.49
CA GLN A 140 -8.48 4.50 -23.37
C GLN A 140 -9.12 3.76 -22.21
N ARG A 141 -9.47 2.49 -22.48
CA ARG A 141 -9.98 1.53 -21.50
C ARG A 141 -9.08 0.30 -21.49
N ILE A 142 -8.71 -0.14 -20.29
CA ILE A 142 -7.89 -1.36 -20.10
C ILE A 142 -8.50 -2.26 -19.03
N GLU A 143 -8.23 -3.55 -19.15
CA GLU A 143 -8.51 -4.54 -18.11
C GLU A 143 -7.22 -4.83 -17.33
N MET A 144 -7.31 -4.83 -16.01
CA MET A 144 -6.18 -4.97 -15.10
C MET A 144 -6.40 -6.18 -14.19
N PRO A 145 -5.68 -7.28 -14.42
CA PRO A 145 -5.80 -8.48 -13.58
C PRO A 145 -5.10 -8.29 -12.21
N VAL A 146 -5.67 -8.89 -11.19
CA VAL A 146 -5.15 -8.95 -9.82
C VAL A 146 -5.22 -10.39 -9.32
#